data_4a6b3dd1397ba85bb2420c9328662031
#
_entry.id   4a6b3dd1397ba85bb2420c9328662031
#
_cell.length_a   1.000
_cell.length_b   1.000
_cell.length_c   1.000
_cell.angle_alpha   90.00
_cell.angle_beta   90.00
_cell.angle_gamma   90.00
#
_symmetry.space_group_name_H-M   'P 1'
#
loop_
_entity.id
_entity.type
_entity.pdbx_description
1 polymer ?
#
loop_
_entity_poly.entity_id
_entity_poly.type
_entity_poly.pdbx_seq_one_letter_code
_entity_poly.pdbx_strand_id
1 'polypeptide(L)' 'MRKFFLVRNKDVSGCSGTGVVAEGVVFSDGQAILKWLRKPYSLGIYQSIKHLLNVHGHEGNTKVQFIDSPVRVSNRR' A
#
# COMPACT_ATOMS: atom_id res chain seq x y z
N MET A 1 -6.42 -9.79 -8.24
CA MET A 1 -5.46 -9.02 -7.44
C MET A 1 -5.50 -7.55 -7.80
N ARG A 2 -5.27 -6.72 -6.81
CA ARG A 2 -5.18 -5.28 -7.04
C ARG A 2 -3.88 -4.75 -6.48
N LYS A 3 -3.24 -3.87 -7.22
CA LYS A 3 -2.02 -3.20 -6.76
C LYS A 3 -2.38 -1.89 -6.08
N PHE A 4 -1.55 -1.49 -5.11
CA PHE A 4 -1.75 -0.21 -4.44
C PHE A 4 -0.43 0.40 -4.02
N PHE A 5 -0.46 1.71 -3.80
CA PHE A 5 0.60 2.44 -3.13
C PHE A 5 0.14 2.82 -1.74
N LEU A 6 1.07 2.83 -0.81
CA LEU A 6 0.85 3.44 0.50
C LEU A 6 1.44 4.84 0.42
N VAL A 7 0.59 5.83 0.60
CA VAL A 7 0.97 7.24 0.44
C VAL A 7 0.87 7.92 1.79
N ARG A 8 1.95 8.54 2.21
CA ARG A 8 2.03 9.23 3.48
C ARG A 8 2.03 10.74 3.27
N ASN A 9 1.05 11.41 3.84
CA ASN A 9 0.93 12.87 3.73
C ASN A 9 1.84 13.59 4.71
N LYS A 10 2.12 12.95 5.85
CA LYS A 10 2.92 13.54 6.91
C LYS A 10 3.82 12.45 7.50
N ASP A 11 5.09 12.75 7.65
CA ASP A 11 6.03 11.79 8.24
C ASP A 11 5.95 11.87 9.77
N VAL A 12 5.08 11.04 10.33
CA VAL A 12 4.86 11.01 11.79
C VAL A 12 6.04 10.38 12.51
N SER A 13 6.64 9.37 11.91
CA SER A 13 7.71 8.61 12.53
C SER A 13 9.10 9.21 12.33
N GLY A 14 9.25 10.03 11.31
CA GLY A 14 10.55 10.55 10.91
C GLY A 14 11.43 9.53 10.20
N CYS A 15 10.89 8.34 9.92
CA CYS A 15 11.68 7.24 9.33
C CYS A 15 11.41 7.02 7.86
N SER A 16 10.17 7.15 7.44
CA SER A 16 9.75 6.74 6.10
C SER A 16 9.61 7.90 5.12
N GLY A 17 9.56 9.13 5.64
CA GLY A 17 9.35 10.29 4.80
C GLY A 17 7.89 10.44 4.35
N THR A 18 7.65 11.26 3.34
CA THR A 18 6.34 11.53 2.79
C THR A 18 6.25 11.04 1.36
N GLY A 19 5.05 11.07 0.79
CA GLY A 19 4.80 10.59 -0.56
C GLY A 19 4.58 9.09 -0.60
N VAL A 20 4.95 8.45 -1.68
CA VAL A 20 4.81 6.99 -1.83
C VAL A 20 5.91 6.33 -1.02
N VAL A 21 5.53 5.66 0.06
CA VAL A 21 6.48 5.03 0.97
C VAL A 21 6.51 3.52 0.84
N ALA A 22 5.49 2.93 0.23
CA ALA A 22 5.40 1.48 0.05
C ALA A 22 4.50 1.15 -1.12
N GLU A 23 4.64 -0.05 -1.62
CA GLU A 23 3.75 -0.58 -2.63
C GLU A 23 3.27 -1.95 -2.19
N GLY A 24 2.14 -2.39 -2.72
CA GLY A 24 1.59 -3.66 -2.31
C GLY A 24 0.58 -4.24 -3.27
N VAL A 25 0.07 -5.39 -2.89
CA VAL A 25 -0.92 -6.10 -3.66
C VAL A 25 -1.96 -6.70 -2.71
N VAL A 26 -3.22 -6.67 -3.14
CA VAL A 26 -4.32 -7.31 -2.43
C VAL A 26 -4.74 -8.52 -3.24
N PHE A 27 -4.74 -9.68 -2.58
CA PHE A 27 -5.16 -10.93 -3.20
C PHE A 27 -6.68 -11.04 -3.23
N SER A 28 -7.18 -12.01 -3.98
CA SER A 28 -8.63 -12.18 -4.15
C SER A 28 -9.37 -12.49 -2.85
N ASP A 29 -8.67 -13.03 -1.85
CA ASP A 29 -9.26 -13.32 -0.54
C ASP A 29 -9.19 -12.12 0.42
N GLY A 30 -8.62 -10.99 -0.02
CA GLY A 30 -8.49 -9.80 0.81
C GLY A 30 -7.16 -9.67 1.54
N GLN A 31 -6.35 -10.72 1.57
CA GLN A 31 -5.03 -10.64 2.18
C GLN A 31 -4.13 -9.70 1.40
N ALA A 32 -3.31 -8.92 2.09
CA ALA A 32 -2.44 -7.92 1.46
C ALA A 32 -0.99 -8.15 1.82
N ILE A 33 -0.12 -7.88 0.86
CA ILE A 33 1.33 -7.86 1.08
C ILE A 33 1.80 -6.45 0.78
N LEU A 34 2.64 -5.92 1.68
CA LEU A 34 3.19 -4.57 1.57
C LEU A 34 4.70 -4.66 1.51
N LYS A 35 5.30 -3.96 0.55
CA LYS A 35 6.74 -3.86 0.44
C LYS A 35 7.14 -2.40 0.64
N TRP A 36 7.95 -2.14 1.66
CA TRP A 36 8.45 -0.80 1.92
C TRP A 36 9.50 -0.40 0.88
N LEU A 37 9.40 0.82 0.40
CA LEU A 37 10.32 1.37 -0.60
C LEU A 37 11.44 2.18 0.05
N ARG A 38 11.41 2.28 1.38
CA ARG A 38 12.43 2.95 2.18
C ARG A 38 13.14 1.90 3.02
N LYS A 39 14.41 2.16 3.33
CA LYS A 39 15.17 1.22 4.16
C LYS A 39 14.44 0.97 5.48
N PRO A 40 14.41 -0.27 5.93
CA PRO A 40 15.15 -1.46 5.48
C PRO A 40 14.47 -2.30 4.37
N TYR A 41 13.51 -1.77 3.64
CA TYR A 41 12.83 -2.46 2.54
C TYR A 41 12.13 -3.76 2.97
N SER A 42 11.51 -3.73 4.13
CA SER A 42 10.86 -4.92 4.68
C SER A 42 9.55 -5.23 3.98
N LEU A 43 9.10 -6.47 4.14
CA LEU A 43 7.79 -6.92 3.68
C LEU A 43 6.89 -7.13 4.87
N GLY A 44 5.61 -6.81 4.70
CA GLY A 44 4.59 -7.08 5.69
C GLY A 44 3.43 -7.82 5.07
N ILE A 45 2.82 -8.71 5.84
CA ILE A 45 1.65 -9.46 5.42
C ILE A 45 0.51 -9.11 6.35
N TYR A 46 -0.63 -8.73 5.77
CA TYR A 46 -1.80 -8.28 6.54
C TYR A 46 -3.02 -9.04 6.05
N GLN A 47 -3.96 -9.29 6.97
CA GLN A 47 -5.17 -10.02 6.62
C GLN A 47 -6.10 -9.21 5.74
N SER A 48 -6.01 -7.87 5.78
CA SER A 48 -6.85 -6.98 5.00
C SER A 48 -6.22 -5.61 4.92
N ILE A 49 -6.72 -4.77 4.02
CA ILE A 49 -6.32 -3.36 3.95
C ILE A 49 -6.70 -2.63 5.22
N LYS A 50 -7.85 -2.98 5.80
CA LYS A 50 -8.27 -2.39 7.07
C LYS A 50 -7.25 -2.67 8.18
N HIS A 51 -6.76 -3.91 8.24
CA HIS A 51 -5.75 -4.30 9.23
C HIS A 51 -4.45 -3.53 8.98
N LEU A 52 -4.05 -3.41 7.72
CA LEU A 52 -2.86 -2.65 7.35
C LEU A 52 -2.96 -1.19 7.82
N LEU A 53 -4.11 -0.56 7.58
CA LEU A 53 -4.31 0.83 7.97
C LEU A 53 -4.43 1.01 9.48
N ASN A 54 -4.90 -0.01 10.21
CA ASN A 54 -4.88 0.05 11.67
C ASN A 54 -3.47 0.13 12.21
N VAL A 55 -2.52 -0.53 11.54
CA VAL A 55 -1.12 -0.52 11.97
C VAL A 55 -0.38 0.72 11.45
N HIS A 56 -0.60 1.09 10.19
CA HIS A 56 0.22 2.10 9.52
C HIS A 56 -0.53 3.38 9.11
N GLY A 57 -1.79 3.50 9.45
CA GLY A 57 -2.61 4.63 8.99
C GLY A 57 -2.27 5.97 9.63
N HIS A 58 -1.70 5.95 10.84
CA HIS A 58 -1.27 7.17 11.55
C HIS A 58 -2.36 8.26 11.57
N GLU A 59 -3.57 7.87 11.99
CA GLU A 59 -4.70 8.78 12.14
C GLU A 59 -5.05 9.52 10.83
N GLY A 60 -4.95 8.79 9.70
CA GLY A 60 -5.31 9.35 8.42
C GLY A 60 -4.17 10.02 7.66
N ASN A 61 -2.98 10.07 8.25
CA ASN A 61 -1.82 10.64 7.57
C ASN A 61 -1.21 9.68 6.54
N THR A 62 -1.65 8.44 6.54
CA THR A 62 -1.22 7.43 5.56
C THR A 62 -2.45 6.84 4.90
N LYS A 63 -2.46 6.78 3.58
CA LYS A 63 -3.61 6.31 2.80
C LYS A 63 -3.17 5.27 1.80
N VAL A 64 -4.10 4.37 1.47
CA VAL A 64 -3.94 3.41 0.40
C VAL A 64 -4.49 4.02 -0.88
N GLN A 65 -3.67 4.03 -1.93
CA GLN A 65 -4.10 4.47 -3.25
C GLN A 65 -4.03 3.29 -4.20
N PHE A 66 -5.18 2.79 -4.63
CA PHE A 66 -5.22 1.68 -5.57
C PHE A 66 -4.76 2.14 -6.95
N ILE A 67 -4.03 1.25 -7.61
CA ILE A 67 -3.56 1.48 -8.97
C ILE A 67 -4.36 0.56 -9.87
N ASP A 68 -5.44 1.07 -10.44
CA ASP A 68 -6.24 0.27 -11.35
C ASP A 68 -5.69 0.49 -12.75
N SER A 69 -5.18 -0.57 -13.32
CA SER A 69 -4.70 -0.48 -14.69
C SER A 69 -5.93 -0.27 -15.60
N PRO A 70 -5.94 0.74 -16.41
CA PRO A 70 -7.06 0.98 -17.30
C PRO A 70 -7.09 0.01 -18.46
N VAL A 71 -6.10 -0.74 -18.58
CA VAL A 71 -5.99 -1.60 -19.75
C VAL A 71 -6.56 -2.95 -19.45
N ARG A 72 -6.86 -2.83 -19.75
CA ARG A 72 -6.85 -3.67 -19.46
C ARG A 72 -7.12 -4.52 -19.93
N VAL A 73 -7.33 -4.28 -20.39
CA VAL A 73 -7.33 -4.86 -20.81
C VAL A 73 -7.61 -5.47 -21.44
N SER A 74 -7.81 -5.25 -21.82
CA SER A 74 -7.71 -5.66 -22.47
C SER A 74 -7.66 -6.21 -23.06
N ASN A 75 -7.81 -6.10 -23.38
CA ASN A 75 -7.48 -6.44 -23.94
C ASN A 75 -7.66 -6.99 -24.56
N ARG A 76 -7.90 -6.82 -24.77
CA ARG A 76 -7.82 -7.16 -25.34
C ARG A 76 -7.67 -7.63 -25.94
N ARG A 77 -7.94 -7.52 -26.08
CA ARG A 77 -7.57 -7.84 -26.54
C ARG A 77 -7.56 -8.18 -26.77
#